data_cfd2ceef728f0c33d74ec071932f6753
#
_entry.id   cfd2ceef728f0c33d74ec071932f6753
#
_cell.length_a   1.000
_cell.length_b   1.000
_cell.length_c   1.000
_cell.angle_alpha   90.00
_cell.angle_beta   90.00
_cell.angle_gamma   90.00
#
_symmetry.space_group_name_H-M   'P 1'
#
loop_
_entity.id
_entity.type
_entity.pdbx_description
1 polymer ?
#
loop_
_entity_poly.entity_id
_entity_poly.type
_entity_poly.pdbx_seq_one_letter_code
_entity_poly.pdbx_strand_id
1 'polypeptide(L)'
;DKSREDAIAKAGSQERWAEITRNKYLDPSGNSYCPNFKGQKYCKAYAYFDFTSYCFGDVEMKKAPEKRVGEANCTWEQAAAASKEKPFGIRQGQEFQYMIRAEVTPNRLKSFVVQDILEDCLTIEDASKVSIVNDAGQTVTDWFDVAVEGQKVTCRAKAESLQDEAFTDNQTYTFTLKVRQRPESEINISKYLAEDGYSILVPNHASMSYERTNGSGDTMDTETVWVKGVIPPELEVKKNTSQYEWKTGDIIDYEVLVSQTKQDVKAVPENHPVSQYSW
;
A
#
# COMPACT_ATOMS: atom_id res chain seq x y z
N ASP A 1 -23.14 37.62 15.52
CA ASP A 1 -22.24 36.50 15.26
C ASP A 1 -20.94 36.71 16.05
N LYS A 2 -20.78 35.90 17.08
CA LYS A 2 -19.71 36.04 18.07
C LYS A 2 -18.33 36.12 17.43
N SER A 3 -18.09 35.32 16.45
CA SER A 3 -16.78 35.27 15.80
C SER A 3 -16.44 36.52 15.00
N ARG A 4 -17.47 37.15 14.39
CA ARG A 4 -17.29 38.42 13.70
C ARG A 4 -17.02 39.53 14.73
N GLU A 5 -17.74 39.51 15.84
CA GLU A 5 -17.56 40.46 16.93
C GLU A 5 -16.17 40.37 17.51
N ASP A 6 -15.67 39.14 17.71
CA ASP A 6 -14.31 38.89 18.18
C ASP A 6 -13.25 39.44 17.20
N ALA A 7 -13.48 39.26 15.89
CA ALA A 7 -12.56 39.77 14.86
C ALA A 7 -12.56 41.32 14.83
N ILE A 8 -13.71 41.94 14.97
CA ILE A 8 -13.83 43.41 15.06
C ILE A 8 -13.15 43.93 16.32
N ALA A 9 -13.36 43.26 17.46
CA ALA A 9 -12.70 43.61 18.71
C ALA A 9 -11.19 43.52 18.63
N LYS A 10 -10.64 42.50 18.00
CA LYS A 10 -9.22 42.35 17.75
C LYS A 10 -8.66 43.40 16.81
N ALA A 11 -9.43 43.84 15.82
CA ALA A 11 -9.03 44.89 14.92
C ALA A 11 -9.11 46.29 15.56
N GLY A 12 -9.78 46.40 16.70
CA GLY A 12 -9.98 47.65 17.44
C GLY A 12 -11.19 48.49 17.01
N SER A 13 -11.68 48.33 15.79
CA SER A 13 -12.94 48.90 15.32
C SER A 13 -13.44 48.13 14.10
N GLN A 14 -14.71 48.36 13.78
CA GLN A 14 -15.32 47.78 12.56
C GLN A 14 -14.70 48.41 11.30
N GLU A 15 -14.39 49.70 11.31
CA GLU A 15 -13.74 50.35 10.18
C GLU A 15 -12.36 49.81 9.91
N ARG A 16 -11.56 49.62 10.96
CA ARG A 16 -10.21 49.07 10.82
C ARG A 16 -10.26 47.61 10.37
N TRP A 17 -11.23 46.87 10.86
CA TRP A 17 -11.42 45.50 10.38
C TRP A 17 -11.84 45.49 8.91
N ALA A 18 -12.74 46.35 8.52
CA ALA A 18 -13.14 46.54 7.12
C ALA A 18 -11.95 46.98 6.25
N GLU A 19 -11.09 47.84 6.74
CA GLU A 19 -9.87 48.24 6.05
C GLU A 19 -8.90 47.08 5.82
N ILE A 20 -8.64 46.30 6.83
CA ILE A 20 -7.76 45.14 6.76
C ILE A 20 -8.27 44.11 5.75
N THR A 21 -9.57 43.93 5.65
CA THR A 21 -10.20 42.89 4.85
C THR A 21 -10.74 43.38 3.49
N ARG A 22 -10.82 44.69 3.28
CA ARG A 22 -11.44 45.34 2.13
C ARG A 22 -11.02 44.80 0.79
N ASN A 23 -9.73 44.67 0.60
CA ASN A 23 -9.17 44.25 -0.66
C ASN A 23 -9.42 42.79 -0.98
N LYS A 24 -9.95 42.05 -0.01
CA LYS A 24 -10.21 40.64 -0.16
C LYS A 24 -11.70 40.33 -0.14
N TYR A 25 -12.38 40.75 0.92
CA TYR A 25 -13.66 40.15 1.22
C TYR A 25 -14.70 41.08 1.84
N LEU A 26 -14.30 42.17 2.47
CA LEU A 26 -15.16 43.03 3.24
C LEU A 26 -15.37 44.36 2.52
N ASP A 27 -16.61 44.80 2.35
CA ASP A 27 -16.89 46.14 1.91
C ASP A 27 -16.71 47.16 3.06
N PRO A 28 -16.53 48.47 2.72
CA PRO A 28 -16.27 49.51 3.73
C PRO A 28 -17.42 49.69 4.71
N SER A 29 -18.63 49.30 4.36
CA SER A 29 -19.79 49.39 5.24
C SER A 29 -19.84 48.28 6.28
N GLY A 30 -18.99 47.28 6.15
CA GLY A 30 -18.98 46.10 7.03
C GLY A 30 -20.12 45.13 6.80
N ASN A 31 -20.86 45.26 5.71
CA ASN A 31 -21.96 44.39 5.35
C ASN A 31 -21.53 43.13 4.62
N SER A 32 -20.34 43.17 4.05
CA SER A 32 -19.77 42.04 3.34
C SER A 32 -18.26 41.99 3.55
N TYR A 33 -17.74 40.82 3.70
CA TYR A 33 -16.30 40.60 3.74
C TYR A 33 -15.75 40.16 2.43
N CYS A 34 -16.58 39.69 1.59
CA CYS A 34 -16.19 39.13 0.31
C CYS A 34 -16.98 39.87 -0.78
N PRO A 35 -16.33 40.38 -1.81
CA PRO A 35 -17.04 41.11 -2.90
C PRO A 35 -18.15 40.27 -3.52
N ASN A 36 -18.02 38.98 -3.53
CA ASN A 36 -19.02 38.04 -4.06
C ASN A 36 -20.15 37.73 -3.06
N PHE A 37 -20.02 38.20 -1.84
CA PHE A 37 -21.02 38.00 -0.78
C PHE A 37 -21.56 39.32 -0.29
N LYS A 38 -21.90 40.20 -1.20
CA LYS A 38 -22.44 41.47 -0.87
C LYS A 38 -23.68 41.32 0.03
N GLY A 39 -23.69 42.05 1.13
CA GLY A 39 -24.72 41.93 2.16
C GLY A 39 -24.49 40.79 3.15
N GLN A 40 -23.54 39.94 2.90
CA GLN A 40 -23.08 38.91 3.87
C GLN A 40 -21.99 39.47 4.75
N LYS A 41 -21.90 38.93 5.92
CA LYS A 41 -20.96 39.42 6.94
C LYS A 41 -19.71 38.57 7.05
N TYR A 42 -19.62 37.55 6.25
CA TYR A 42 -18.53 36.60 6.35
C TYR A 42 -17.96 36.27 5.02
N CYS A 43 -16.72 36.09 5.05
CA CYS A 43 -15.97 35.64 3.92
C CYS A 43 -14.63 35.12 4.42
N LYS A 44 -13.77 34.89 3.51
CA LYS A 44 -12.43 34.47 3.81
C LYS A 44 -11.67 35.39 4.76
N ALA A 45 -12.02 36.68 4.84
CA ALA A 45 -11.31 37.57 5.78
C ALA A 45 -11.56 37.17 7.22
N TYR A 46 -12.77 36.75 7.51
CA TYR A 46 -13.09 36.22 8.80
C TYR A 46 -12.43 34.86 9.04
N ALA A 47 -12.59 33.98 8.10
CA ALA A 47 -11.86 32.71 8.09
C ALA A 47 -10.34 32.95 8.17
N TYR A 48 -9.85 34.06 7.69
CA TYR A 48 -8.43 34.40 7.72
C TYR A 48 -7.92 34.83 9.11
N PHE A 49 -8.74 35.42 9.96
CA PHE A 49 -8.32 35.71 11.33
C PHE A 49 -8.31 34.49 12.24
N ASP A 50 -9.28 33.64 12.06
CA ASP A 50 -9.26 32.35 12.67
C ASP A 50 -8.42 31.36 11.88
N PHE A 51 -8.07 31.75 10.69
CA PHE A 51 -7.39 30.91 9.75
C PHE A 51 -6.04 30.44 10.24
N THR A 52 -5.33 31.23 10.96
CA THR A 52 -4.13 30.72 11.68
C THR A 52 -4.48 29.63 12.70
N SER A 53 -5.72 29.57 13.13
CA SER A 53 -6.21 28.47 13.94
C SER A 53 -6.90 27.37 13.15
N TYR A 54 -7.41 27.66 11.95
CA TYR A 54 -8.26 26.76 11.18
C TYR A 54 -7.71 26.32 9.84
N CYS A 55 -6.84 27.10 9.22
CA CYS A 55 -6.19 26.62 8.01
C CYS A 55 -5.12 25.59 8.30
N PHE A 56 -4.72 25.55 9.52
CA PHE A 56 -3.94 24.49 10.09
C PHE A 56 -4.83 23.57 10.95
N GLY A 57 -6.12 23.78 10.92
CA GLY A 57 -7.11 22.88 11.48
C GLY A 57 -7.25 21.68 10.57
N ASP A 58 -7.18 20.58 11.17
CA ASP A 58 -7.31 19.23 10.69
C ASP A 58 -8.21 19.10 9.44
N VAL A 59 -7.61 19.01 8.27
CA VAL A 59 -8.30 18.55 7.08
C VAL A 59 -8.51 17.05 7.24
N GLU A 60 -9.74 16.60 7.17
CA GLU A 60 -10.01 15.17 7.32
C GLU A 60 -9.27 14.35 6.26
N MET A 61 -8.53 13.37 6.72
CA MET A 61 -7.95 12.34 5.89
C MET A 61 -9.03 11.31 5.59
N LYS A 62 -9.82 11.58 4.54
CA LYS A 62 -11.00 10.75 4.18
C LYS A 62 -10.68 9.63 3.21
N LYS A 63 -9.54 9.71 2.57
CA LYS A 63 -9.18 8.75 1.54
C LYS A 63 -8.48 7.56 2.16
N ALA A 64 -9.11 6.40 2.03
CA ALA A 64 -8.48 5.13 2.37
C ALA A 64 -7.21 4.93 1.51
N PRO A 65 -6.17 4.31 2.06
CA PRO A 65 -4.99 3.98 1.29
C PRO A 65 -5.32 2.99 0.17
N GLU A 66 -4.58 3.07 -0.92
CA GLU A 66 -4.71 2.16 -2.05
C GLU A 66 -3.59 1.12 -2.01
N LYS A 67 -3.90 -0.12 -2.41
CA LYS A 67 -2.91 -1.18 -2.51
C LYS A 67 -2.88 -1.79 -3.91
N ARG A 68 -1.67 -2.09 -4.37
CA ARG A 68 -1.41 -2.76 -5.65
C ARG A 68 -0.32 -3.81 -5.46
N VAL A 69 -0.22 -4.70 -6.43
CA VAL A 69 0.82 -5.73 -6.50
C VAL A 69 1.40 -5.77 -7.91
N GLY A 70 2.69 -6.04 -8.01
CA GLY A 70 3.35 -6.12 -9.30
C GLY A 70 4.70 -6.81 -9.23
N GLU A 71 5.34 -6.95 -10.39
CA GLU A 71 6.70 -7.47 -10.51
C GLU A 71 7.69 -6.64 -9.69
N ALA A 72 8.79 -7.25 -9.29
CA ALA A 72 9.85 -6.53 -8.60
C ALA A 72 10.34 -5.32 -9.43
N ASN A 73 10.45 -4.17 -8.75
CA ASN A 73 10.87 -2.89 -9.34
C ASN A 73 9.90 -2.27 -10.38
N CYS A 74 8.65 -2.73 -10.46
CA CYS A 74 7.65 -2.05 -11.27
C CYS A 74 7.27 -0.69 -10.65
N THR A 75 6.72 0.21 -11.48
CA THR A 75 6.14 1.46 -11.01
C THR A 75 4.72 1.25 -10.48
N TRP A 76 4.16 2.25 -9.80
CA TRP A 76 2.78 2.22 -9.35
C TRP A 76 1.79 2.00 -10.49
N GLU A 77 2.03 2.61 -11.64
CA GLU A 77 1.18 2.52 -12.83
C GLU A 77 1.22 1.14 -13.47
N GLN A 78 2.33 0.42 -13.33
CA GLN A 78 2.51 -0.94 -13.81
C GLN A 78 1.95 -1.99 -12.84
N ALA A 79 1.80 -1.63 -11.58
CA ALA A 79 1.24 -2.51 -10.56
C ALA A 79 -0.29 -2.61 -10.70
N ALA A 80 -0.85 -3.77 -10.39
CA ALA A 80 -2.27 -4.08 -10.52
C ALA A 80 -3.02 -4.02 -9.18
N ALA A 81 -4.23 -3.49 -9.19
CA ALA A 81 -5.22 -3.72 -8.14
C ALA A 81 -5.87 -5.10 -8.36
N ALA A 82 -5.10 -6.15 -8.09
CA ALA A 82 -5.46 -7.52 -8.42
C ALA A 82 -6.59 -8.03 -7.53
N SER A 83 -7.70 -8.46 -8.14
CA SER A 83 -8.84 -9.04 -7.42
C SER A 83 -8.73 -10.57 -7.29
N LYS A 84 -9.65 -11.16 -6.55
CA LYS A 84 -9.75 -12.61 -6.42
C LYS A 84 -9.98 -13.31 -7.76
N GLU A 85 -10.76 -12.68 -8.63
CA GLU A 85 -11.11 -13.19 -9.95
C GLU A 85 -9.99 -13.00 -10.98
N LYS A 86 -9.15 -11.98 -10.73
CA LYS A 86 -7.98 -11.64 -11.56
C LYS A 86 -6.76 -11.42 -10.68
N PRO A 87 -6.25 -12.48 -10.04
CA PRO A 87 -5.10 -12.39 -9.16
C PRO A 87 -3.82 -12.11 -9.95
N PHE A 88 -2.86 -11.48 -9.30
CA PHE A 88 -1.52 -11.32 -9.85
C PHE A 88 -0.74 -12.64 -9.75
N GLY A 89 -0.17 -13.09 -10.86
CA GLY A 89 0.64 -14.31 -10.89
C GLY A 89 2.00 -14.13 -10.23
N ILE A 90 2.34 -14.99 -9.29
CA ILE A 90 3.66 -15.02 -8.64
C ILE A 90 4.33 -16.38 -8.87
N ARG A 91 5.66 -16.39 -8.76
CA ARG A 91 6.46 -17.61 -8.87
C ARG A 91 7.20 -17.85 -7.56
N GLN A 92 7.27 -19.10 -7.15
CA GLN A 92 8.03 -19.49 -5.97
C GLN A 92 9.48 -18.98 -6.06
N GLY A 93 9.98 -18.41 -4.97
CA GLY A 93 11.33 -17.90 -4.87
C GLY A 93 11.62 -16.60 -5.63
N GLN A 94 10.75 -16.18 -6.55
CA GLN A 94 10.88 -14.88 -7.20
C GLN A 94 10.37 -13.76 -6.31
N GLU A 95 11.06 -12.63 -6.37
CA GLU A 95 10.65 -11.41 -5.69
C GLU A 95 9.57 -10.71 -6.51
N PHE A 96 8.52 -10.30 -5.85
CA PHE A 96 7.49 -9.40 -6.33
C PHE A 96 7.27 -8.30 -5.30
N GLN A 97 6.43 -7.33 -5.57
CA GLN A 97 6.24 -6.24 -4.62
C GLN A 97 4.76 -5.90 -4.39
N TYR A 98 4.43 -5.64 -3.14
CA TYR A 98 3.25 -4.89 -2.77
C TYR A 98 3.59 -3.41 -2.71
N MET A 99 2.67 -2.59 -3.18
CA MET A 99 2.76 -1.14 -3.10
C MET A 99 1.52 -0.59 -2.40
N ILE A 100 1.74 0.28 -1.43
CA ILE A 100 0.67 0.94 -0.68
C ILE A 100 0.82 2.43 -0.90
N ARG A 101 -0.24 3.10 -1.33
CA ARG A 101 -0.25 4.54 -1.52
C ARG A 101 -1.18 5.17 -0.50
N ALA A 102 -0.63 6.01 0.36
CA ALA A 102 -1.33 6.70 1.43
C ALA A 102 -1.18 8.21 1.25
N GLU A 103 -2.30 8.92 1.27
CA GLU A 103 -2.36 10.37 1.15
C GLU A 103 -2.38 11.00 2.55
N VAL A 104 -1.52 11.97 2.77
CA VAL A 104 -1.48 12.78 3.99
C VAL A 104 -1.92 14.19 3.64
N THR A 105 -3.00 14.62 4.23
CA THR A 105 -3.51 16.00 4.11
C THR A 105 -2.90 16.88 5.19
N PRO A 106 -2.94 18.23 5.04
CA PRO A 106 -2.45 19.15 6.05
C PRO A 106 -3.07 18.89 7.42
N ASN A 107 -2.27 18.40 8.34
CA ASN A 107 -2.69 18.01 9.68
C ASN A 107 -1.54 18.16 10.67
N ARG A 108 -1.88 18.44 11.92
CA ARG A 108 -0.94 18.32 13.02
C ARG A 108 -1.02 16.90 13.56
N LEU A 109 -0.15 16.05 13.04
CA LEU A 109 -0.13 14.65 13.41
C LEU A 109 0.76 14.39 14.62
N LYS A 110 0.28 13.57 15.52
CA LYS A 110 1.03 12.96 16.62
C LYS A 110 1.61 11.62 16.20
N SER A 111 0.89 10.91 15.33
CA SER A 111 1.36 9.67 14.74
C SER A 111 0.79 9.45 13.35
N PHE A 112 1.56 8.77 12.51
CA PHE A 112 1.14 8.24 11.21
C PHE A 112 1.83 6.90 11.00
N VAL A 113 1.05 5.86 10.73
CA VAL A 113 1.55 4.49 10.62
C VAL A 113 0.89 3.79 9.45
N VAL A 114 1.69 3.16 8.61
CA VAL A 114 1.22 2.19 7.61
C VAL A 114 1.71 0.81 8.04
N GLN A 115 0.79 -0.15 8.07
CA GLN A 115 1.05 -1.51 8.50
C GLN A 115 0.54 -2.50 7.46
N ASP A 116 1.31 -3.52 7.22
CA ASP A 116 0.95 -4.67 6.37
C ASP A 116 1.24 -5.95 7.14
N ILE A 117 0.29 -6.89 7.13
CA ILE A 117 0.49 -8.20 7.72
C ILE A 117 0.40 -9.23 6.59
N LEU A 118 1.56 -9.72 6.20
CA LEU A 118 1.67 -10.73 5.15
C LEU A 118 1.08 -12.06 5.63
N GLU A 119 0.49 -12.80 4.72
CA GLU A 119 0.11 -14.18 4.98
C GLU A 119 1.36 -15.06 5.21
N ASP A 120 1.23 -16.11 6.01
CA ASP A 120 2.35 -16.95 6.45
C ASP A 120 3.06 -17.71 5.31
N CYS A 121 2.42 -17.83 4.15
CA CYS A 121 3.03 -18.36 2.92
C CYS A 121 3.93 -17.36 2.19
N LEU A 122 3.98 -16.11 2.64
CA LEU A 122 4.84 -15.06 2.11
C LEU A 122 5.94 -14.71 3.10
N THR A 123 6.99 -14.08 2.61
CA THR A 123 8.09 -13.59 3.46
C THR A 123 8.66 -12.30 2.92
N ILE A 124 9.09 -11.45 3.82
CA ILE A 124 9.96 -10.31 3.58
C ILE A 124 11.23 -10.50 4.39
N GLU A 125 12.38 -10.23 3.81
CA GLU A 125 13.67 -10.58 4.41
C GLU A 125 13.94 -9.72 5.65
N ASP A 126 13.93 -8.41 5.47
CA ASP A 126 14.12 -7.42 6.52
C ASP A 126 13.64 -6.02 6.08
N ALA A 127 13.88 -5.01 6.91
CA ALA A 127 13.49 -3.63 6.64
C ALA A 127 14.15 -3.01 5.39
N SER A 128 15.27 -3.54 4.90
CA SER A 128 15.92 -3.05 3.67
C SER A 128 15.09 -3.36 2.41
N LYS A 129 14.13 -4.27 2.52
CA LYS A 129 13.17 -4.62 1.47
C LYS A 129 11.96 -3.68 1.40
N VAL A 130 11.95 -2.67 2.26
CA VAL A 130 10.93 -1.61 2.27
C VAL A 130 11.53 -0.31 1.78
N SER A 131 10.87 0.34 0.85
CA SER A 131 11.23 1.68 0.39
C SER A 131 10.00 2.58 0.36
N ILE A 132 10.20 3.85 0.66
CA ILE A 132 9.12 4.84 0.72
C ILE A 132 9.53 6.03 -0.14
N VAL A 133 8.64 6.44 -1.04
CA VAL A 133 8.83 7.61 -1.88
C VAL A 133 7.66 8.59 -1.74
N ASN A 134 7.95 9.88 -1.87
CA ASN A 134 6.94 10.94 -1.88
C ASN A 134 6.42 11.22 -3.30
N ASP A 135 5.52 12.19 -3.44
CA ASP A 135 4.94 12.61 -4.73
C ASP A 135 5.97 13.09 -5.75
N ALA A 136 7.07 13.67 -5.29
CA ALA A 136 8.17 14.12 -6.14
C ALA A 136 9.08 12.96 -6.59
N GLY A 137 8.78 11.72 -6.18
CA GLY A 137 9.62 10.55 -6.48
C GLY A 137 10.90 10.49 -5.66
N GLN A 138 11.04 11.29 -4.62
CA GLN A 138 12.18 11.26 -3.73
C GLN A 138 12.05 10.12 -2.73
N THR A 139 13.14 9.42 -2.48
CA THR A 139 13.20 8.42 -1.41
C THR A 139 13.22 9.10 -0.06
N VAL A 140 12.23 8.79 0.77
CA VAL A 140 12.03 9.35 2.11
C VAL A 140 11.88 8.26 3.18
N THR A 141 12.47 7.10 2.94
CA THR A 141 12.41 5.97 3.87
C THR A 141 12.99 6.34 5.24
N ASP A 142 13.96 7.23 5.29
CA ASP A 142 14.57 7.76 6.52
C ASP A 142 13.64 8.64 7.37
N TRP A 143 12.51 9.08 6.80
CA TRP A 143 11.46 9.78 7.55
C TRP A 143 10.62 8.84 8.42
N PHE A 144 10.83 7.53 8.26
CA PHE A 144 10.06 6.51 8.94
C PHE A 144 10.96 5.55 9.71
N ASP A 145 10.43 5.06 10.82
CA ASP A 145 10.93 3.87 11.49
C ASP A 145 10.25 2.66 10.84
N VAL A 146 11.05 1.87 10.14
CA VAL A 146 10.58 0.66 9.45
C VAL A 146 10.95 -0.56 10.27
N ALA A 147 9.96 -1.34 10.68
CA ALA A 147 10.13 -2.59 11.40
C ALA A 147 9.51 -3.76 10.64
N VAL A 148 10.23 -4.87 10.58
CA VAL A 148 9.77 -6.15 10.06
C VAL A 148 9.86 -7.19 11.18
N GLU A 149 8.71 -7.66 11.64
CA GLU A 149 8.58 -8.62 12.75
C GLU A 149 7.77 -9.83 12.28
N GLY A 150 8.46 -10.85 11.80
CA GLY A 150 7.81 -11.98 11.14
C GLY A 150 7.08 -11.55 9.87
N GLN A 151 5.76 -11.71 9.84
CA GLN A 151 4.89 -11.29 8.73
C GLN A 151 4.46 -9.84 8.81
N LYS A 152 4.70 -9.18 9.94
CA LYS A 152 4.24 -7.81 10.18
C LYS A 152 5.28 -6.81 9.74
N VAL A 153 4.90 -5.94 8.80
CA VAL A 153 5.66 -4.78 8.37
C VAL A 153 5.00 -3.52 8.91
N THR A 154 5.76 -2.71 9.61
CA THR A 154 5.27 -1.45 10.18
C THR A 154 6.17 -0.30 9.72
N CYS A 155 5.59 0.72 9.11
CA CYS A 155 6.24 1.96 8.75
C CYS A 155 5.62 3.08 9.58
N ARG A 156 6.34 3.58 10.56
CA ARG A 156 5.90 4.66 11.47
C ARG A 156 6.66 5.92 11.16
N ALA A 157 5.96 7.01 10.85
CA ALA A 157 6.60 8.31 10.70
C ALA A 157 7.29 8.74 11.99
N LYS A 158 8.51 9.24 11.87
CA LYS A 158 9.29 9.77 13.00
C LYS A 158 8.69 11.07 13.52
N ALA A 159 8.92 11.36 14.78
CA ALA A 159 8.37 12.55 15.43
C ALA A 159 8.85 13.86 14.76
N GLU A 160 10.12 13.90 14.35
CA GLU A 160 10.69 15.04 13.63
C GLU A 160 10.03 15.22 12.25
N SER A 161 9.75 14.13 11.52
CA SER A 161 9.10 14.17 10.22
C SER A 161 7.66 14.69 10.32
N LEU A 162 6.93 14.29 11.36
CA LEU A 162 5.56 14.75 11.59
C LEU A 162 5.44 16.25 11.88
N GLN A 163 6.54 16.92 12.25
CA GLN A 163 6.60 18.36 12.49
C GLN A 163 7.01 19.14 11.25
N ASP A 164 7.47 18.47 10.21
CA ASP A 164 7.87 19.10 8.94
C ASP A 164 6.63 19.32 8.06
N GLU A 165 6.42 20.56 7.62
CA GLU A 165 5.35 20.90 6.69
C GLU A 165 5.45 20.11 5.39
N ALA A 166 6.67 19.80 4.93
CA ALA A 166 6.88 18.97 3.75
C ALA A 166 6.33 17.56 3.91
N PHE A 167 6.18 17.05 5.13
CA PHE A 167 5.56 15.76 5.39
C PHE A 167 4.04 15.79 5.27
N THR A 168 3.40 16.88 5.70
CA THR A 168 1.93 16.96 5.86
C THR A 168 1.23 17.85 4.84
N ASP A 169 1.96 18.48 3.92
CA ASP A 169 1.37 19.40 2.94
C ASP A 169 0.91 18.66 1.67
N ASN A 170 -0.25 17.99 1.77
CA ASN A 170 -0.87 17.25 0.66
C ASN A 170 0.10 16.27 -0.03
N GLN A 171 0.78 15.46 0.74
CA GLN A 171 1.72 14.48 0.24
C GLN A 171 1.06 13.12 0.04
N THR A 172 1.49 12.42 -1.00
CA THR A 172 1.18 10.99 -1.17
C THR A 172 2.46 10.19 -1.03
N TYR A 173 2.46 9.27 -0.10
CA TYR A 173 3.57 8.36 0.12
C TYR A 173 3.28 7.01 -0.52
N THR A 174 4.24 6.48 -1.26
CA THR A 174 4.19 5.13 -1.82
C THR A 174 5.17 4.25 -1.06
N PHE A 175 4.63 3.29 -0.32
CA PHE A 175 5.35 2.27 0.42
C PHE A 175 5.48 1.04 -0.47
N THR A 176 6.69 0.60 -0.73
CA THR A 176 6.97 -0.59 -1.55
C THR A 176 7.59 -1.66 -0.67
N LEU A 177 6.97 -2.83 -0.62
CA LEU A 177 7.41 -4.00 0.13
C LEU A 177 7.80 -5.10 -0.87
N LYS A 178 9.07 -5.50 -0.89
CA LYS A 178 9.57 -6.59 -1.73
C LYS A 178 9.46 -7.90 -0.99
N VAL A 179 8.64 -8.78 -1.51
CA VAL A 179 8.23 -10.03 -0.87
C VAL A 179 8.48 -11.24 -1.78
N ARG A 180 8.48 -12.43 -1.19
CA ARG A 180 8.60 -13.71 -1.91
C ARG A 180 7.60 -14.71 -1.35
N GLN A 181 7.17 -15.65 -2.19
CA GLN A 181 6.51 -16.85 -1.71
C GLN A 181 7.55 -17.73 -1.02
N ARG A 182 7.21 -18.23 0.17
CA ARG A 182 8.05 -19.20 0.90
C ARG A 182 8.13 -20.51 0.13
N PRO A 183 9.19 -21.30 0.38
CA PRO A 183 9.23 -22.68 -0.05
C PRO A 183 8.00 -23.45 0.44
N GLU A 184 7.52 -24.36 -0.36
CA GLU A 184 6.33 -25.13 -0.07
C GLU A 184 6.42 -25.92 1.22
N SER A 185 7.60 -26.44 1.54
CA SER A 185 7.88 -27.16 2.80
C SER A 185 7.66 -26.33 4.06
N GLU A 186 7.58 -25.01 3.94
CA GLU A 186 7.43 -24.07 5.04
C GLU A 186 6.01 -23.51 5.17
N ILE A 187 5.08 -23.91 4.28
CA ILE A 187 3.73 -23.35 4.24
C ILE A 187 2.65 -24.42 4.40
N ASN A 188 1.55 -24.03 5.04
CA ASN A 188 0.34 -24.84 5.04
C ASN A 188 -0.44 -24.61 3.74
N ILE A 189 -0.15 -25.41 2.71
CA ILE A 189 -0.75 -25.28 1.39
C ILE A 189 -2.26 -25.35 1.46
N SER A 190 -2.82 -26.24 2.28
CA SER A 190 -4.28 -26.45 2.37
C SER A 190 -5.03 -25.16 2.74
N LYS A 191 -4.38 -24.23 3.45
CA LYS A 191 -4.96 -22.93 3.82
C LYS A 191 -5.20 -22.03 2.59
N TYR A 192 -4.36 -22.17 1.57
CA TYR A 192 -4.33 -21.26 0.41
C TYR A 192 -4.69 -21.96 -0.89
N LEU A 193 -4.92 -23.27 -0.87
CA LEU A 193 -5.17 -24.04 -2.09
C LEU A 193 -6.38 -23.48 -2.84
N ALA A 194 -6.17 -23.12 -4.11
CA ALA A 194 -7.21 -22.65 -4.98
C ALA A 194 -8.09 -23.82 -5.46
N GLU A 195 -9.26 -23.50 -6.00
CA GLU A 195 -10.22 -24.50 -6.51
C GLU A 195 -9.65 -25.36 -7.64
N ASP A 196 -8.66 -24.86 -8.37
CA ASP A 196 -7.97 -25.62 -9.43
C ASP A 196 -7.14 -26.79 -8.88
N GLY A 197 -6.81 -26.77 -7.59
CA GLY A 197 -6.11 -27.83 -6.88
C GLY A 197 -4.61 -27.94 -7.16
N TYR A 198 -4.01 -26.95 -7.85
CA TYR A 198 -2.58 -26.91 -8.14
C TYR A 198 -1.96 -25.52 -7.93
N SER A 199 -2.72 -24.56 -7.47
CA SER A 199 -2.20 -23.23 -7.13
C SER A 199 -2.64 -22.79 -5.75
N ILE A 200 -1.95 -21.79 -5.22
CA ILE A 200 -2.37 -21.08 -4.03
C ILE A 200 -2.96 -19.72 -4.44
N LEU A 201 -3.94 -19.28 -3.69
CA LEU A 201 -4.58 -17.98 -3.84
C LEU A 201 -4.50 -17.24 -2.51
N VAL A 202 -3.76 -16.14 -2.48
CA VAL A 202 -3.35 -15.47 -1.25
C VAL A 202 -3.86 -14.04 -1.22
N PRO A 203 -4.70 -13.68 -0.24
CA PRO A 203 -5.13 -12.30 -0.03
C PRO A 203 -4.05 -11.49 0.68
N ASN A 204 -4.06 -10.18 0.48
CA ASN A 204 -3.32 -9.26 1.31
C ASN A 204 -3.99 -7.87 1.31
N HIS A 205 -4.06 -7.24 2.48
CA HIS A 205 -4.45 -5.86 2.67
C HIS A 205 -3.50 -5.18 3.63
N ALA A 206 -3.52 -3.86 3.64
CA ALA A 206 -2.74 -3.04 4.56
C ALA A 206 -3.67 -2.05 5.27
N SER A 207 -3.19 -1.50 6.36
CA SER A 207 -3.90 -0.45 7.10
C SER A 207 -3.04 0.81 7.21
N MET A 208 -3.70 1.94 7.24
CA MET A 208 -3.13 3.24 7.58
C MET A 208 -3.84 3.76 8.82
N SER A 209 -3.09 4.15 9.83
CA SER A 209 -3.62 4.78 11.03
C SER A 209 -2.91 6.09 11.33
N TYR A 210 -3.65 7.04 11.87
CA TYR A 210 -3.09 8.33 12.30
C TYR A 210 -3.77 8.81 13.58
N GLU A 211 -3.03 9.61 14.34
CA GLU A 211 -3.53 10.36 15.50
C GLU A 211 -3.09 11.82 15.34
N ARG A 212 -4.03 12.73 15.54
CA ARG A 212 -3.78 14.18 15.54
C ARG A 212 -3.35 14.64 16.93
N THR A 213 -2.74 15.80 16.99
CA THR A 213 -2.33 16.40 18.26
C THR A 213 -3.50 16.73 19.20
N ASN A 214 -4.71 16.89 18.66
CA ASN A 214 -5.94 17.07 19.44
C ASN A 214 -6.54 15.75 19.97
N GLY A 215 -5.89 14.62 19.70
CA GLY A 215 -6.33 13.29 20.14
C GLY A 215 -7.35 12.60 19.22
N SER A 216 -7.78 13.26 18.14
CA SER A 216 -8.61 12.58 17.12
C SER A 216 -7.73 11.75 16.20
N GLY A 217 -8.28 10.69 15.66
CA GLY A 217 -7.56 9.81 14.74
C GLY A 217 -8.49 8.78 14.11
N ASP A 218 -7.96 8.01 13.17
CA ASP A 218 -8.71 6.96 12.51
C ASP A 218 -7.75 5.86 12.00
N THR A 219 -8.34 4.74 11.62
CA THR A 219 -7.66 3.63 10.95
C THR A 219 -8.46 3.25 9.73
N MET A 220 -7.81 3.20 8.59
CA MET A 220 -8.42 2.87 7.30
C MET A 220 -7.65 1.74 6.63
N ASP A 221 -8.38 0.78 6.10
CA ASP A 221 -7.80 -0.35 5.38
C ASP A 221 -7.80 -0.12 3.88
N THR A 222 -6.84 -0.74 3.20
CA THR A 222 -6.85 -0.83 1.75
C THR A 222 -7.86 -1.88 1.28
N GLU A 223 -8.26 -1.81 0.02
CA GLU A 223 -8.83 -2.97 -0.65
C GLU A 223 -7.85 -4.16 -0.62
N THR A 224 -8.42 -5.36 -0.58
CA THR A 224 -7.62 -6.60 -0.61
C THR A 224 -7.12 -6.87 -2.02
N VAL A 225 -5.82 -7.03 -2.17
CA VAL A 225 -5.19 -7.52 -3.40
C VAL A 225 -4.90 -9.01 -3.30
N TRP A 226 -4.94 -9.70 -4.43
CA TRP A 226 -4.79 -11.15 -4.48
C TRP A 226 -3.62 -11.56 -5.35
N VAL A 227 -2.83 -12.52 -4.88
CA VAL A 227 -1.78 -13.14 -5.68
C VAL A 227 -2.07 -14.62 -5.87
N LYS A 228 -1.64 -15.17 -6.98
CA LYS A 228 -1.79 -16.57 -7.33
C LYS A 228 -0.43 -17.17 -7.67
N GLY A 229 -0.03 -18.18 -6.94
CA GLY A 229 1.20 -18.93 -7.16
C GLY A 229 0.90 -20.38 -7.53
N VAL A 230 1.74 -20.96 -8.39
CA VAL A 230 1.66 -22.40 -8.68
C VAL A 230 2.50 -23.17 -7.68
N ILE A 231 1.98 -24.29 -7.24
CA ILE A 231 2.69 -25.25 -6.40
C ILE A 231 3.44 -26.19 -7.35
N PRO A 232 4.79 -26.21 -7.31
CA PRO A 232 5.54 -27.15 -8.14
C PRO A 232 5.19 -28.60 -7.78
N PRO A 233 4.94 -29.48 -8.76
CA PRO A 233 4.79 -30.90 -8.47
C PRO A 233 6.13 -31.51 -8.08
N GLU A 234 6.10 -32.44 -7.16
CA GLU A 234 7.24 -33.32 -6.93
C GLU A 234 7.23 -34.44 -7.97
N LEU A 235 8.31 -34.59 -8.73
CA LEU A 235 8.44 -35.59 -9.76
C LEU A 235 9.51 -36.59 -9.38
N GLU A 236 9.18 -37.86 -9.55
CA GLU A 236 10.13 -38.96 -9.51
C GLU A 236 10.39 -39.44 -10.94
N VAL A 237 11.66 -39.60 -11.28
CA VAL A 237 12.07 -40.13 -12.58
C VAL A 237 12.78 -41.44 -12.36
N LYS A 238 12.22 -42.52 -12.92
CA LYS A 238 12.82 -43.85 -12.89
C LYS A 238 13.22 -44.22 -14.32
N LYS A 239 14.42 -44.71 -14.49
CA LYS A 239 14.90 -45.26 -15.75
C LYS A 239 15.11 -46.73 -15.59
N ASN A 240 14.42 -47.54 -16.38
CA ASN A 240 14.46 -48.97 -16.35
C ASN A 240 15.02 -49.49 -17.69
N THR A 241 15.63 -50.68 -17.62
CA THR A 241 15.92 -51.49 -18.79
C THR A 241 15.61 -52.94 -18.48
N SER A 242 15.06 -53.65 -19.43
CA SER A 242 14.83 -55.09 -19.31
C SER A 242 16.07 -55.94 -19.63
N GLN A 243 17.11 -55.30 -20.17
CA GLN A 243 18.32 -55.97 -20.62
C GLN A 243 19.49 -55.58 -19.69
N TYR A 244 20.02 -56.54 -19.01
CA TYR A 244 21.14 -56.39 -18.04
C TYR A 244 22.50 -56.76 -18.60
N GLU A 245 22.50 -57.51 -19.73
CA GLU A 245 23.72 -57.89 -20.44
C GLU A 245 23.58 -57.53 -21.91
N TRP A 246 24.61 -56.95 -22.49
CA TRP A 246 24.63 -56.57 -23.90
C TRP A 246 26.00 -56.74 -24.51
N LYS A 247 26.03 -56.89 -25.82
CA LYS A 247 27.22 -57.02 -26.64
C LYS A 247 27.36 -55.80 -27.56
N THR A 248 28.53 -55.61 -28.12
CA THR A 248 28.74 -54.55 -29.10
C THR A 248 27.78 -54.74 -30.30
N GLY A 249 26.96 -53.75 -30.57
CA GLY A 249 25.99 -53.72 -31.65
C GLY A 249 24.57 -54.00 -31.22
N ASP A 250 24.32 -54.35 -29.94
CA ASP A 250 22.97 -54.51 -29.39
C ASP A 250 22.27 -53.15 -29.26
N ILE A 251 20.97 -53.16 -29.53
CA ILE A 251 20.08 -52.00 -29.25
C ILE A 251 19.57 -52.21 -27.83
N ILE A 252 19.70 -51.16 -27.02
CA ILE A 252 19.24 -51.18 -25.65
C ILE A 252 18.04 -50.25 -25.51
N ASP A 253 16.91 -50.83 -25.14
CA ASP A 253 15.70 -50.07 -24.86
C ASP A 253 15.66 -49.65 -23.41
N TYR A 254 15.41 -48.38 -23.20
CA TYR A 254 15.18 -47.77 -21.89
C TYR A 254 13.74 -47.29 -21.78
N GLU A 255 13.10 -47.60 -20.68
CA GLU A 255 11.86 -47.00 -20.26
C GLU A 255 12.18 -45.88 -19.24
N VAL A 256 11.66 -44.69 -19.51
CA VAL A 256 11.73 -43.59 -18.57
C VAL A 256 10.34 -43.33 -18.05
N LEU A 257 10.12 -43.65 -16.78
CA LEU A 257 8.87 -43.40 -16.09
C LEU A 257 9.00 -42.10 -15.29
N VAL A 258 8.13 -41.15 -15.59
CA VAL A 258 7.99 -39.91 -14.82
C VAL A 258 6.67 -39.99 -14.06
N SER A 259 6.72 -39.91 -12.75
CA SER A 259 5.53 -39.95 -11.89
C SER A 259 5.52 -38.76 -10.94
N GLN A 260 4.33 -38.24 -10.70
CA GLN A 260 4.13 -37.24 -9.66
C GLN A 260 4.00 -37.96 -8.32
N THR A 261 4.86 -37.62 -7.35
CA THR A 261 4.86 -38.26 -6.03
C THR A 261 3.95 -37.57 -5.04
N LYS A 262 3.59 -36.29 -5.29
CA LYS A 262 2.73 -35.51 -4.43
C LYS A 262 1.27 -35.71 -4.82
N GLN A 263 0.51 -36.37 -3.97
CA GLN A 263 -0.87 -36.75 -4.27
C GLN A 263 -1.91 -35.64 -4.03
N ASP A 264 -1.58 -34.66 -3.18
CA ASP A 264 -2.54 -33.61 -2.77
C ASP A 264 -2.62 -32.42 -3.73
N VAL A 265 -1.77 -32.38 -4.75
CA VAL A 265 -1.72 -31.32 -5.74
C VAL A 265 -1.98 -31.93 -7.13
N LYS A 266 -3.00 -31.40 -7.82
CA LYS A 266 -3.28 -31.82 -9.19
C LYS A 266 -2.16 -31.36 -10.13
N ALA A 267 -1.86 -32.19 -11.12
CA ALA A 267 -0.96 -31.79 -12.20
C ALA A 267 -1.49 -30.55 -12.93
N VAL A 268 -0.60 -29.63 -13.26
CA VAL A 268 -0.97 -28.46 -14.06
C VAL A 268 -1.38 -28.91 -15.45
N PRO A 269 -2.56 -28.53 -15.97
CA PRO A 269 -3.00 -28.90 -17.30
C PRO A 269 -1.99 -28.50 -18.37
N GLU A 270 -1.82 -29.33 -19.40
CA GLU A 270 -0.86 -29.11 -20.48
C GLU A 270 -0.98 -27.74 -21.16
N ASN A 271 -2.19 -27.22 -21.27
CA ASN A 271 -2.47 -25.93 -21.90
C ASN A 271 -2.48 -24.75 -20.91
N HIS A 272 -2.13 -24.98 -19.65
CA HIS A 272 -2.09 -23.89 -18.69
C HIS A 272 -0.87 -23.01 -18.96
N PRO A 273 -1.01 -21.66 -18.95
CA PRO A 273 0.13 -20.76 -19.21
C PRO A 273 1.37 -21.03 -18.36
N VAL A 274 1.18 -21.60 -17.17
CA VAL A 274 2.28 -21.91 -16.22
C VAL A 274 2.97 -23.23 -16.55
N SER A 275 2.32 -24.15 -17.30
CA SER A 275 2.94 -25.42 -17.72
C SER A 275 4.08 -25.22 -18.74
N GLN A 276 4.09 -24.06 -19.41
CA GLN A 276 5.16 -23.68 -20.35
C GLN A 276 6.44 -23.20 -19.65
N TYR A 277 6.42 -22.97 -18.37
CA TYR A 277 7.63 -22.70 -17.60
C TYR A 277 8.24 -24.04 -17.23
N SER A 278 9.09 -24.51 -18.14
CA SER A 278 9.85 -25.74 -17.96
C SER A 278 10.47 -25.81 -16.56
N TRP A 279 10.22 -26.89 -15.96
CA TRP A 279 10.80 -27.39 -14.72
C TRP A 279 12.32 -27.46 -14.81
#